data_380bff8059d08d031e08b2ae3c70d1a2
#
_entry.id   380bff8059d08d031e08b2ae3c70d1a2
#
_cell.length_a   1.000
_cell.length_b   1.000
_cell.length_c   1.000
_cell.angle_alpha   90.00
_cell.angle_beta   90.00
_cell.angle_gamma   90.00
#
_symmetry.space_group_name_H-M   'P 1'
#
loop_
_entity.id
_entity.type
_entity.pdbx_description
1 polymer ?
#
loop_
_entity_poly.entity_id
_entity_poly.type
_entity_poly.pdbx_seq_one_letter_code
_entity_poly.pdbx_strand_id
1 'polypeptide(L)'
;MKKKKVIKNKGLFDHITHITQKQTKGYWDSLNETEKKQWSNYMIHRFLSMKMDYVEVVNEFQRYNLKPKDLYKLYTNVLPKKKEWLKYVKGKKSMKYEKWLLEIVAKYYESSLKEAQEYTDVFYATEQNKANLKSILQKYGVDPKEIKKLNLP
;
A
#
# COMPACT_ATOMS: atom_id res chain seq x y z
N MET A 1 -24.57 -16.99 -35.64
CA MET A 1 -24.06 -17.58 -34.37
C MET A 1 -24.04 -16.50 -33.27
N LYS A 2 -24.92 -16.57 -32.28
CA LYS A 2 -24.94 -15.63 -31.14
C LYS A 2 -23.76 -15.98 -30.22
N LYS A 3 -22.79 -15.05 -30.06
CA LYS A 3 -21.69 -15.21 -29.11
C LYS A 3 -22.29 -15.37 -27.69
N LYS A 4 -22.09 -16.52 -27.05
CA LYS A 4 -22.43 -16.70 -25.61
C LYS A 4 -21.70 -15.62 -24.82
N LYS A 5 -22.46 -14.72 -24.21
CA LYS A 5 -21.93 -13.73 -23.25
C LYS A 5 -21.38 -14.51 -22.06
N VAL A 6 -20.06 -14.59 -21.93
CA VAL A 6 -19.42 -15.17 -20.73
C VAL A 6 -19.83 -14.29 -19.56
N ILE A 7 -20.64 -14.83 -18.65
CA ILE A 7 -21.04 -14.13 -17.44
C ILE A 7 -19.79 -14.07 -16.56
N LYS A 8 -19.16 -12.91 -16.51
CA LYS A 8 -17.99 -12.68 -15.67
C LYS A 8 -18.46 -12.56 -14.22
N ASN A 9 -17.98 -13.43 -13.33
CA ASN A 9 -18.25 -13.34 -11.91
C ASN A 9 -17.81 -11.98 -11.35
N LYS A 10 -18.60 -11.42 -10.44
CA LYS A 10 -18.29 -10.14 -9.80
C LYS A 10 -17.13 -10.32 -8.84
N GLY A 11 -16.13 -9.44 -8.96
CA GLY A 11 -14.95 -9.41 -8.10
C GLY A 11 -15.00 -8.26 -7.10
N LEU A 12 -13.91 -8.09 -6.37
CA LEU A 12 -13.76 -7.04 -5.34
C LEU A 12 -14.10 -5.63 -5.87
N PHE A 13 -13.61 -5.28 -7.05
CA PHE A 13 -13.87 -3.95 -7.63
C PHE A 13 -15.33 -3.75 -8.06
N ASP A 14 -16.03 -4.83 -8.42
CA ASP A 14 -17.47 -4.77 -8.70
C ASP A 14 -18.23 -4.47 -7.40
N HIS A 15 -17.83 -5.04 -6.26
CA HIS A 15 -18.40 -4.74 -4.96
C HIS A 15 -18.15 -3.29 -4.55
N ILE A 16 -16.93 -2.78 -4.72
CA ILE A 16 -16.58 -1.38 -4.44
C ILE A 16 -17.40 -0.42 -5.31
N THR A 17 -17.48 -0.70 -6.61
CA THR A 17 -18.29 0.08 -7.55
C THR A 17 -19.76 0.07 -7.14
N HIS A 18 -20.23 -1.06 -6.62
CA HIS A 18 -21.61 -1.15 -6.18
C HIS A 18 -21.89 -0.33 -4.91
N ILE A 19 -20.95 -0.34 -3.95
CA ILE A 19 -21.03 0.48 -2.73
C ILE A 19 -21.05 1.98 -3.07
N THR A 20 -20.20 2.43 -3.98
CA THR A 20 -20.00 3.86 -4.25
C THR A 20 -20.93 4.43 -5.31
N GLN A 21 -21.33 3.64 -6.31
CA GLN A 21 -22.01 4.17 -7.49
C GLN A 21 -23.42 3.63 -7.70
N LYS A 22 -23.62 2.32 -7.56
CA LYS A 22 -24.90 1.68 -7.95
C LYS A 22 -25.89 1.64 -6.81
N GLN A 23 -25.48 1.14 -5.66
CA GLN A 23 -26.28 1.03 -4.44
C GLN A 23 -27.66 0.39 -4.67
N THR A 24 -27.73 -0.65 -5.51
CA THR A 24 -29.00 -1.28 -5.88
C THR A 24 -29.51 -2.15 -4.73
N LYS A 25 -30.77 -2.00 -4.39
CA LYS A 25 -31.43 -2.86 -3.38
C LYS A 25 -31.34 -4.33 -3.80
N GLY A 26 -31.12 -5.23 -2.82
CA GLY A 26 -31.04 -6.66 -3.08
C GLY A 26 -29.77 -7.16 -3.74
N TYR A 27 -28.78 -6.29 -3.95
CA TYR A 27 -27.48 -6.69 -4.58
C TYR A 27 -26.82 -7.85 -3.89
N TRP A 28 -26.72 -7.81 -2.55
CA TRP A 28 -26.06 -8.87 -1.79
C TRP A 28 -26.75 -10.23 -1.96
N ASP A 29 -28.06 -10.22 -1.99
CA ASP A 29 -28.88 -11.44 -2.11
C ASP A 29 -28.86 -11.99 -3.55
N SER A 30 -28.51 -11.17 -4.55
CA SER A 30 -28.31 -11.57 -5.94
C SER A 30 -26.94 -12.22 -6.23
N LEU A 31 -26.02 -12.19 -5.26
CA LEU A 31 -24.68 -12.74 -5.42
C LEU A 31 -24.69 -14.27 -5.23
N ASN A 32 -23.96 -14.96 -6.09
CA ASN A 32 -23.66 -16.37 -5.89
C ASN A 32 -22.54 -16.57 -4.85
N GLU A 33 -22.31 -17.80 -4.38
CA GLU A 33 -21.34 -18.10 -3.34
C GLU A 33 -19.89 -17.74 -3.77
N THR A 34 -19.55 -17.92 -5.04
CA THR A 34 -18.22 -17.54 -5.57
C THR A 34 -18.01 -16.02 -5.52
N GLU A 35 -19.04 -15.25 -5.88
CA GLU A 35 -19.00 -13.79 -5.82
C GLU A 35 -18.96 -13.26 -4.37
N LYS A 36 -19.68 -13.89 -3.44
CA LYS A 36 -19.59 -13.56 -2.01
C LYS A 36 -18.20 -13.82 -1.43
N LYS A 37 -17.52 -14.91 -1.85
CA LYS A 37 -16.14 -15.22 -1.46
C LYS A 37 -15.10 -14.21 -1.97
N GLN A 38 -15.41 -13.44 -3.02
CA GLN A 38 -14.56 -12.35 -3.50
C GLN A 38 -14.65 -11.09 -2.63
N TRP A 39 -15.60 -11.03 -1.71
CA TRP A 39 -15.68 -9.96 -0.73
C TRP A 39 -14.62 -10.13 0.36
N SER A 40 -13.92 -9.06 0.68
CA SER A 40 -13.02 -9.00 1.82
C SER A 40 -13.26 -7.69 2.57
N ASN A 41 -13.71 -7.77 3.83
CA ASN A 41 -13.92 -6.58 4.65
C ASN A 41 -12.67 -5.70 4.70
N TYR A 42 -11.50 -6.32 4.93
CA TYR A 42 -10.22 -5.63 4.94
C TYR A 42 -9.95 -4.85 3.64
N MET A 43 -10.14 -5.50 2.50
CA MET A 43 -9.90 -4.85 1.20
C MET A 43 -10.91 -3.74 0.91
N ILE A 44 -12.18 -3.93 1.28
CA ILE A 44 -13.21 -2.89 1.16
C ILE A 44 -12.82 -1.66 1.99
N HIS A 45 -12.50 -1.85 3.28
CA HIS A 45 -12.03 -0.78 4.16
C HIS A 45 -10.82 -0.07 3.56
N ARG A 46 -9.81 -0.83 3.13
CA ARG A 46 -8.57 -0.31 2.55
C ARG A 46 -8.82 0.55 1.30
N PHE A 47 -9.70 0.11 0.39
CA PHE A 47 -9.97 0.90 -0.81
C PHE A 47 -10.81 2.14 -0.53
N LEU A 48 -11.81 2.06 0.34
CA LEU A 48 -12.64 3.20 0.70
C LEU A 48 -11.84 4.26 1.47
N SER A 49 -10.91 3.85 2.36
CA SER A 49 -10.04 4.77 3.11
C SER A 49 -9.03 5.54 2.24
N MET A 50 -8.88 5.19 0.97
CA MET A 50 -8.06 5.98 0.04
C MET A 50 -8.70 7.32 -0.34
N LYS A 51 -9.97 7.53 -0.02
CA LYS A 51 -10.64 8.81 -0.13
C LYS A 51 -10.77 9.43 1.26
N MET A 52 -10.21 10.63 1.42
CA MET A 52 -10.18 11.32 2.72
C MET A 52 -11.58 11.48 3.33
N ASP A 53 -12.58 11.82 2.52
CA ASP A 53 -13.98 12.00 2.96
C ASP A 53 -14.59 10.73 3.58
N TYR A 54 -14.01 9.54 3.32
CA TYR A 54 -14.54 8.26 3.80
C TYR A 54 -13.75 7.70 4.99
N VAL A 55 -12.62 8.32 5.34
CA VAL A 55 -11.71 7.79 6.37
C VAL A 55 -12.40 7.67 7.73
N GLU A 56 -13.16 8.66 8.15
CA GLU A 56 -13.87 8.63 9.44
C GLU A 56 -14.90 7.52 9.50
N VAL A 57 -15.70 7.36 8.44
CA VAL A 57 -16.71 6.29 8.33
C VAL A 57 -16.04 4.91 8.32
N VAL A 58 -14.92 4.78 7.59
CA VAL A 58 -14.17 3.53 7.53
C VAL A 58 -13.59 3.20 8.91
N ASN A 59 -12.99 4.17 9.61
CA ASN A 59 -12.43 3.99 10.94
C ASN A 59 -13.50 3.55 11.94
N GLU A 60 -14.68 4.14 11.87
CA GLU A 60 -15.78 3.73 12.74
C GLU A 60 -16.21 2.28 12.45
N PHE A 61 -16.42 1.93 11.19
CA PHE A 61 -16.88 0.58 10.84
C PHE A 61 -15.83 -0.51 11.08
N GLN A 62 -14.53 -0.20 11.07
CA GLN A 62 -13.46 -1.13 11.40
C GLN A 62 -13.48 -1.60 12.86
N ARG A 63 -14.05 -0.82 13.77
CA ARG A 63 -14.13 -1.17 15.19
C ARG A 63 -15.05 -2.36 15.45
N TYR A 64 -15.96 -2.65 14.51
CA TYR A 64 -16.95 -3.69 14.64
C TYR A 64 -16.59 -4.89 13.79
N ASN A 65 -16.71 -6.09 14.35
CA ASN A 65 -16.53 -7.33 13.59
C ASN A 65 -17.82 -7.68 12.83
N LEU A 66 -18.12 -6.89 11.80
CA LEU A 66 -19.33 -7.00 11.01
C LEU A 66 -19.26 -8.15 9.99
N LYS A 67 -20.39 -8.83 9.79
CA LYS A 67 -20.53 -9.76 8.68
C LYS A 67 -20.52 -9.01 7.34
N PRO A 68 -20.02 -9.61 6.25
CA PRO A 68 -19.93 -8.96 4.95
C PRO A 68 -21.23 -8.31 4.46
N LYS A 69 -22.37 -8.97 4.64
CA LYS A 69 -23.70 -8.45 4.26
C LYS A 69 -24.08 -7.18 5.02
N ASP A 70 -23.78 -7.15 6.33
CA ASP A 70 -24.14 -6.02 7.18
C ASP A 70 -23.22 -4.85 6.91
N LEU A 71 -21.91 -5.10 6.72
CA LEU A 71 -20.96 -4.09 6.31
C LEU A 71 -21.35 -3.45 4.96
N TYR A 72 -21.75 -4.28 3.97
CA TYR A 72 -22.25 -3.79 2.68
C TYR A 72 -23.46 -2.84 2.87
N LYS A 73 -24.45 -3.24 3.71
CA LYS A 73 -25.63 -2.41 3.98
C LYS A 73 -25.26 -1.08 4.65
N LEU A 74 -24.35 -1.11 5.63
CA LEU A 74 -23.92 0.12 6.31
C LEU A 74 -23.25 1.09 5.35
N TYR A 75 -22.30 0.62 4.54
CA TYR A 75 -21.65 1.47 3.56
C TYR A 75 -22.64 2.07 2.54
N THR A 76 -23.57 1.26 2.03
CA THR A 76 -24.57 1.78 1.06
C THR A 76 -25.57 2.74 1.66
N ASN A 77 -25.79 2.73 2.98
CA ASN A 77 -26.67 3.65 3.67
C ASN A 77 -25.97 4.97 4.04
N VAL A 78 -24.67 4.94 4.31
CA VAL A 78 -23.92 6.10 4.80
C VAL A 78 -23.18 6.83 3.69
N LEU A 79 -22.60 6.10 2.74
CA LEU A 79 -21.83 6.73 1.67
C LEU A 79 -22.75 7.33 0.58
N PRO A 80 -22.40 8.50 0.05
CA PRO A 80 -23.15 9.11 -1.04
C PRO A 80 -23.06 8.27 -2.32
N LYS A 81 -24.17 8.16 -3.04
CA LYS A 81 -24.22 7.52 -4.35
C LYS A 81 -23.57 8.42 -5.40
N LYS A 82 -22.30 8.19 -5.68
CA LYS A 82 -21.52 9.01 -6.62
C LYS A 82 -20.48 8.18 -7.34
N LYS A 83 -20.21 8.49 -8.61
CA LYS A 83 -19.09 7.88 -9.35
C LYS A 83 -17.79 8.45 -8.79
N GLU A 84 -17.13 7.66 -7.95
CA GLU A 84 -15.87 8.03 -7.33
C GLU A 84 -14.70 7.26 -7.95
N TRP A 85 -13.61 7.98 -8.18
CA TRP A 85 -12.35 7.38 -8.57
C TRP A 85 -11.50 7.17 -7.32
N LEU A 86 -11.45 5.93 -6.83
CA LEU A 86 -10.60 5.56 -5.70
C LEU A 86 -9.18 5.30 -6.21
N LYS A 87 -8.34 6.34 -6.14
CA LYS A 87 -6.94 6.22 -6.56
C LYS A 87 -6.16 5.40 -5.52
N TYR A 88 -5.66 4.24 -5.93
CA TYR A 88 -4.83 3.42 -5.04
C TYR A 88 -3.54 4.15 -4.66
N VAL A 89 -3.39 4.45 -3.38
CA VAL A 89 -2.17 5.04 -2.83
C VAL A 89 -1.18 3.91 -2.57
N LYS A 90 -0.20 3.78 -3.45
CA LYS A 90 0.92 2.86 -3.23
C LYS A 90 1.85 3.46 -2.19
N GLY A 91 2.26 2.66 -1.20
CA GLY A 91 3.37 3.03 -0.34
C GLY A 91 4.62 3.30 -1.19
N LYS A 92 5.38 4.33 -0.85
CA LYS A 92 6.68 4.56 -1.50
C LYS A 92 7.59 3.37 -1.18
N LYS A 93 7.86 2.54 -2.18
CA LYS A 93 8.84 1.45 -2.11
C LYS A 93 10.26 1.93 -2.47
N SER A 94 10.46 3.21 -2.74
CA SER A 94 11.80 3.71 -3.03
C SER A 94 12.61 3.69 -1.75
N MET A 95 13.64 2.87 -1.72
CA MET A 95 14.73 3.05 -0.76
C MET A 95 15.24 4.48 -0.94
N LYS A 96 15.49 5.18 0.18
CA LYS A 96 15.97 6.56 0.17
C LYS A 96 17.39 6.66 -0.41
N TYR A 97 18.13 5.57 -0.30
CA TYR A 97 19.52 5.44 -0.72
C TYR A 97 19.69 4.34 -1.77
N GLU A 98 20.79 4.39 -2.50
CA GLU A 98 21.17 3.37 -3.47
C GLU A 98 21.26 1.99 -2.80
N LYS A 99 20.73 0.98 -3.47
CA LYS A 99 20.65 -0.38 -2.91
C LYS A 99 22.02 -0.94 -2.52
N TRP A 100 23.03 -0.72 -3.37
CA TRP A 100 24.40 -1.18 -3.11
C TRP A 100 24.99 -0.56 -1.83
N LEU A 101 24.70 0.73 -1.56
CA LEU A 101 25.14 1.42 -0.36
C LEU A 101 24.52 0.76 0.89
N LEU A 102 23.21 0.51 0.86
CA LEU A 102 22.51 -0.14 1.95
C LEU A 102 23.01 -1.58 2.17
N GLU A 103 23.35 -2.32 1.10
CA GLU A 103 23.91 -3.67 1.20
C GLU A 103 25.27 -3.66 1.90
N ILE A 104 26.13 -2.67 1.64
CA ILE A 104 27.42 -2.52 2.32
C ILE A 104 27.22 -2.16 3.80
N VAL A 105 26.34 -1.21 4.10
CA VAL A 105 26.06 -0.81 5.49
C VAL A 105 25.45 -1.99 6.25
N ALA A 106 24.49 -2.69 5.65
CA ALA A 106 23.88 -3.89 6.23
C ALA A 106 24.93 -4.97 6.54
N LYS A 107 25.85 -5.20 5.62
CA LYS A 107 26.96 -6.17 5.80
C LYS A 107 27.94 -5.74 6.88
N TYR A 108 28.24 -4.45 6.97
CA TYR A 108 29.17 -3.91 7.97
C TYR A 108 28.63 -4.03 9.41
N TYR A 109 27.30 -3.83 9.57
CA TYR A 109 26.63 -3.89 10.89
C TYR A 109 25.88 -5.21 11.13
N GLU A 110 26.01 -6.20 10.23
CA GLU A 110 25.29 -7.48 10.31
C GLU A 110 23.78 -7.30 10.51
N SER A 111 23.19 -6.31 9.84
CA SER A 111 21.81 -5.85 10.02
C SER A 111 20.94 -6.08 8.79
N SER A 112 19.63 -5.87 8.93
CA SER A 112 18.69 -5.89 7.80
C SER A 112 18.85 -4.65 6.92
N LEU A 113 18.39 -4.72 5.64
CA LEU A 113 18.39 -3.55 4.75
C LEU A 113 17.56 -2.38 5.28
N LYS A 114 16.53 -2.67 6.09
CA LYS A 114 15.70 -1.64 6.72
C LYS A 114 16.50 -0.89 7.79
N GLU A 115 17.16 -1.60 8.67
CA GLU A 115 18.03 -1.01 9.69
C GLU A 115 19.24 -0.30 9.08
N ALA A 116 19.81 -0.86 8.00
CA ALA A 116 20.87 -0.20 7.25
C ALA A 116 20.43 1.17 6.70
N GLN A 117 19.17 1.34 6.33
CA GLN A 117 18.63 2.64 5.93
C GLN A 117 18.62 3.63 7.10
N GLU A 118 18.25 3.19 8.30
CA GLU A 118 18.28 4.02 9.52
C GLU A 118 19.72 4.39 9.90
N TYR A 119 20.65 3.45 9.84
CA TYR A 119 22.07 3.75 10.03
C TYR A 119 22.62 4.72 8.99
N THR A 120 22.19 4.59 7.74
CA THR A 120 22.59 5.53 6.68
C THR A 120 22.05 6.92 6.94
N ASP A 121 20.84 7.08 7.48
CA ASP A 121 20.31 8.39 7.90
C ASP A 121 21.23 9.02 8.98
N VAL A 122 21.73 8.24 9.93
CA VAL A 122 22.68 8.72 10.97
C VAL A 122 24.01 9.12 10.34
N PHE A 123 24.50 8.38 9.35
CA PHE A 123 25.73 8.76 8.66
C PHE A 123 25.63 10.10 7.94
N TYR A 124 24.48 10.42 7.37
CA TYR A 124 24.27 11.72 6.71
C TYR A 124 23.96 12.87 7.68
N ALA A 125 23.79 12.61 8.97
CA ALA A 125 23.44 13.63 9.96
C ALA A 125 24.57 14.62 10.28
N THR A 126 25.85 14.18 10.22
CA THR A 126 27.01 15.03 10.53
C THR A 126 28.15 14.79 9.57
N GLU A 127 29.04 15.78 9.39
CA GLU A 127 30.23 15.63 8.52
C GLU A 127 31.20 14.55 9.02
N GLN A 128 31.34 14.42 10.35
CA GLN A 128 32.15 13.36 10.93
C GLN A 128 31.61 11.96 10.59
N ASN A 129 30.31 11.79 10.65
CA ASN A 129 29.66 10.52 10.30
C ASN A 129 29.79 10.21 8.79
N LYS A 130 29.69 11.23 7.95
CA LYS A 130 29.92 11.09 6.50
C LYS A 130 31.36 10.62 6.22
N ALA A 131 32.35 11.18 6.92
CA ALA A 131 33.73 10.72 6.80
C ALA A 131 33.90 9.25 7.23
N ASN A 132 33.20 8.83 8.28
CA ASN A 132 33.17 7.44 8.71
C ASN A 132 32.55 6.52 7.64
N LEU A 133 31.43 6.93 7.05
CA LEU A 133 30.79 6.18 5.94
C LEU A 133 31.76 6.03 4.77
N LYS A 134 32.44 7.10 4.37
CA LYS A 134 33.45 7.08 3.30
C LYS A 134 34.56 6.07 3.62
N SER A 135 35.07 6.04 4.85
CA SER A 135 36.08 5.07 5.28
C SER A 135 35.57 3.61 5.17
N ILE A 136 34.32 3.36 5.56
CA ILE A 136 33.68 2.06 5.43
C ILE A 136 33.63 1.65 3.95
N LEU A 137 33.13 2.52 3.08
CA LEU A 137 33.02 2.25 1.65
C LEU A 137 34.38 1.96 1.00
N GLN A 138 35.42 2.68 1.39
CA GLN A 138 36.78 2.43 0.92
C GLN A 138 37.31 1.06 1.36
N LYS A 139 37.04 0.64 2.61
CA LYS A 139 37.40 -0.69 3.12
C LYS A 139 36.72 -1.81 2.35
N TYR A 140 35.50 -1.57 1.85
CA TYR A 140 34.76 -2.52 1.02
C TYR A 140 35.12 -2.44 -0.47
N GLY A 141 36.10 -1.62 -0.84
CA GLY A 141 36.61 -1.55 -2.21
C GLY A 141 35.68 -0.84 -3.20
N VAL A 142 34.85 0.06 -2.73
CA VAL A 142 33.97 0.86 -3.61
C VAL A 142 34.80 1.83 -4.45
N ASP A 143 34.50 1.92 -5.76
CA ASP A 143 35.18 2.83 -6.67
C ASP A 143 35.07 4.28 -6.17
N PRO A 144 36.21 5.01 -6.10
CA PRO A 144 36.21 6.43 -5.70
C PRO A 144 35.22 7.31 -6.50
N LYS A 145 34.93 6.94 -7.74
CA LYS A 145 33.94 7.68 -8.57
C LYS A 145 32.52 7.50 -8.03
N GLU A 146 32.17 6.32 -7.53
CA GLU A 146 30.84 6.08 -6.92
C GLU A 146 30.73 6.78 -5.57
N ILE A 147 31.81 6.77 -4.78
CA ILE A 147 31.84 7.49 -3.49
C ILE A 147 31.64 8.99 -3.69
N LYS A 148 32.25 9.58 -4.73
CA LYS A 148 32.08 11.01 -5.06
C LYS A 148 30.64 11.37 -5.39
N LYS A 149 29.87 10.49 -6.02
CA LYS A 149 28.44 10.72 -6.31
C LYS A 149 27.58 10.88 -5.07
N LEU A 150 28.02 10.34 -3.93
CA LEU A 150 27.30 10.42 -2.66
C LEU A 150 27.48 11.75 -1.93
N ASN A 151 28.26 12.69 -2.49
CA ASN A 151 28.62 13.98 -1.85
C ASN A 151 29.14 13.81 -0.42
N LEU A 152 29.94 12.78 -0.18
CA LEU A 152 30.66 12.59 1.09
C LEU A 152 31.94 13.44 1.07
N PRO A 153 32.34 14.02 2.22
CA PRO A 153 33.53 14.88 2.33
C PRO A 153 34.83 14.15 1.99
#